data_23a63a6664eed82fc0cfba20f8f98cc5
#
_entry.id   23a63a6664eed82fc0cfba20f8f98cc5
#
_cell.length_a   1.000
_cell.length_b   1.000
_cell.length_c   1.000
_cell.angle_alpha   90.00
_cell.angle_beta   90.00
_cell.angle_gamma   90.00
#
_symmetry.space_group_name_H-M   'P 1'
#
loop_
_entity.id
_entity.type
_entity.pdbx_description
1 polymer ?
#
loop_
_entity_poly.entity_id
_entity_poly.type
_entity_poly.pdbx_seq_one_letter_code
_entity_poly.pdbx_strand_id
1 'polypeptide(L)'
;MTEQVLETCKAGINAWQQTFNSQDAAGCAEQYAEGTTMVARPFGTFVGREQIQAFWQNIMDQGFADVDYTDVEWTPEGDDGYMLTASWTMNKAYGVVHKEHWKLQNDGRARLEFDEFEVQGER
;
A
#
# COMPACT_ATOMS: atom_id res chain seq x y z
N MET A 1 7.49 -4.01 -21.28
CA MET A 1 6.52 -5.09 -21.43
C MET A 1 5.61 -5.13 -20.23
N THR A 2 4.31 -5.28 -20.47
CA THR A 2 3.32 -5.22 -19.41
C THR A 2 3.51 -6.30 -18.34
N GLU A 3 3.89 -7.52 -18.74
CA GLU A 3 4.12 -8.59 -17.77
C GLU A 3 5.25 -8.27 -16.80
N GLN A 4 6.32 -7.67 -17.29
CA GLN A 4 7.45 -7.29 -16.45
C GLN A 4 7.08 -6.16 -15.49
N VAL A 5 6.30 -5.21 -15.96
CA VAL A 5 5.78 -4.13 -15.10
C VAL A 5 4.88 -4.71 -14.02
N LEU A 6 4.00 -5.64 -14.38
CA LEU A 6 3.11 -6.28 -13.42
C LEU A 6 3.91 -7.03 -12.34
N GLU A 7 4.94 -7.79 -12.72
CA GLU A 7 5.76 -8.51 -11.75
C GLU A 7 6.49 -7.54 -10.82
N THR A 8 6.93 -6.40 -11.34
CA THR A 8 7.57 -5.37 -10.52
C THR A 8 6.58 -4.75 -9.54
N CYS A 9 5.34 -4.53 -9.97
CA CYS A 9 4.28 -4.03 -9.07
C CYS A 9 3.94 -5.05 -7.99
N LYS A 10 3.88 -6.32 -8.34
CA LYS A 10 3.64 -7.39 -7.36
C LYS A 10 4.77 -7.46 -6.33
N ALA A 11 6.02 -7.28 -6.78
CA ALA A 11 7.15 -7.21 -5.86
C ALA A 11 7.02 -6.01 -4.91
N GLY A 12 6.46 -4.90 -5.40
CA GLY A 12 6.22 -3.71 -4.58
C GLY A 12 5.26 -3.97 -3.44
N ILE A 13 4.09 -4.55 -3.73
CA ILE A 13 3.12 -4.82 -2.66
C ILE A 13 3.63 -5.89 -1.70
N ASN A 14 4.37 -6.87 -2.21
CA ASN A 14 4.98 -7.88 -1.33
C ASN A 14 5.98 -7.23 -0.37
N ALA A 15 6.79 -6.29 -0.84
CA ALA A 15 7.72 -5.56 0.02
C ALA A 15 6.97 -4.74 1.06
N TRP A 16 5.88 -4.08 0.67
CA TRP A 16 5.05 -3.33 1.61
C TRP A 16 4.49 -4.25 2.70
N GLN A 17 3.94 -5.39 2.31
CA GLN A 17 3.39 -6.37 3.26
C GLN A 17 4.47 -6.85 4.24
N GLN A 18 5.66 -7.15 3.74
CA GLN A 18 6.76 -7.59 4.59
C GLN A 18 7.18 -6.52 5.59
N THR A 19 7.29 -5.27 5.15
CA THR A 19 7.67 -4.17 6.05
C THR A 19 6.61 -3.92 7.10
N PHE A 20 5.33 -3.95 6.73
CA PHE A 20 4.25 -3.79 7.69
C PHE A 20 4.25 -4.94 8.71
N ASN A 21 4.37 -6.17 8.22
CA ASN A 21 4.31 -7.35 9.09
C ASN A 21 5.54 -7.48 9.99
N SER A 22 6.66 -6.85 9.62
CA SER A 22 7.83 -6.76 10.50
C SER A 22 7.84 -5.47 11.34
N GLN A 23 6.75 -4.70 11.31
CA GLN A 23 6.58 -3.49 12.12
C GLN A 23 7.59 -2.41 11.77
N ASP A 24 7.89 -2.26 10.48
CA ASP A 24 8.86 -1.31 9.96
C ASP A 24 8.13 -0.18 9.22
N ALA A 25 7.73 0.86 9.95
CA ALA A 25 6.99 1.99 9.38
C ALA A 25 7.82 2.76 8.34
N ALA A 26 9.12 2.91 8.57
CA ALA A 26 10.01 3.55 7.61
C ALA A 26 10.07 2.77 6.31
N GLY A 27 10.12 1.44 6.39
CA GLY A 27 10.09 0.57 5.22
C GLY A 27 8.78 0.66 4.46
N CYS A 28 7.64 0.76 5.17
CA CYS A 28 6.34 1.01 4.53
C CYS A 28 6.37 2.31 3.74
N ALA A 29 6.86 3.39 4.33
CA ALA A 29 6.91 4.69 3.68
C ALA A 29 7.79 4.68 2.43
N GLU A 30 8.84 3.88 2.40
CA GLU A 30 9.72 3.75 1.23
C GLU A 30 9.01 3.17 0.02
N GLN A 31 7.90 2.46 0.22
CA GLN A 31 7.12 1.90 -0.89
C GLN A 31 6.22 2.94 -1.56
N TYR A 32 6.13 4.13 -1.02
CA TYR A 32 5.37 5.24 -1.59
C TYR A 32 6.31 6.16 -2.36
N ALA A 33 5.85 6.67 -3.51
CA ALA A 33 6.60 7.67 -4.24
C ALA A 33 6.64 8.98 -3.44
N GLU A 34 7.64 9.82 -3.67
CA GLU A 34 7.71 11.11 -2.99
C GLU A 34 6.48 11.95 -3.31
N GLY A 35 5.94 12.63 -2.30
CA GLY A 35 4.77 13.48 -2.47
C GLY A 35 3.45 12.77 -2.70
N THR A 36 3.43 11.44 -2.57
CA THR A 36 2.21 10.64 -2.77
C THR A 36 1.15 10.98 -1.75
N THR A 37 -0.11 10.87 -2.18
CA THR A 37 -1.27 11.02 -1.31
C THR A 37 -1.79 9.64 -0.92
N MET A 38 -2.05 9.45 0.36
CA MET A 38 -2.70 8.26 0.89
C MET A 38 -4.01 8.68 1.54
N VAL A 39 -5.12 8.09 1.09
CA VAL A 39 -6.44 8.30 1.71
C VAL A 39 -6.76 7.07 2.55
N ALA A 40 -6.77 7.25 3.85
CA ALA A 40 -7.03 6.18 4.82
C ALA A 40 -8.39 6.42 5.47
N ARG A 41 -9.43 5.76 4.98
CA ARG A 41 -10.80 5.97 5.49
C ARG A 41 -11.05 5.07 6.70
N PRO A 42 -11.57 5.59 7.78
CA PRO A 42 -12.14 6.93 8.01
C PRO A 42 -11.16 7.94 8.63
N PHE A 43 -9.87 7.67 8.62
CA PHE A 43 -8.90 8.46 9.39
C PHE A 43 -8.54 9.79 8.75
N GLY A 44 -8.46 9.86 7.41
CA GLY A 44 -8.15 11.09 6.71
C GLY A 44 -7.17 10.91 5.57
N THR A 45 -6.60 12.01 5.12
CA THR A 45 -5.68 12.06 3.99
C THR A 45 -4.29 12.46 4.48
N PHE A 46 -3.28 11.75 4.00
CA PHE A 46 -1.89 11.96 4.40
C PHE A 46 -1.07 12.18 3.13
N VAL A 47 -0.23 13.22 3.12
CA VAL A 47 0.54 13.61 1.94
C VAL A 47 2.02 13.58 2.28
N GLY A 48 2.77 12.83 1.46
CA GLY A 48 4.21 12.70 1.60
C GLY A 48 4.63 11.60 2.55
N ARG A 49 5.85 11.11 2.35
CA ARG A 49 6.38 9.96 3.11
C ARG A 49 6.41 10.21 4.61
N GLU A 50 6.69 11.42 5.03
CA GLU A 50 6.79 11.72 6.45
C GLU A 50 5.45 11.53 7.15
N GLN A 51 4.37 12.07 6.57
CA GLN A 51 3.02 11.90 7.13
C GLN A 51 2.58 10.45 7.05
N ILE A 52 2.88 9.77 5.95
CA ILE A 52 2.51 8.38 5.75
C ILE A 52 3.23 7.48 6.76
N GLN A 53 4.51 7.72 6.98
CA GLN A 53 5.28 6.97 7.97
C GLN A 53 4.71 7.15 9.38
N ALA A 54 4.37 8.38 9.74
CA ALA A 54 3.79 8.67 11.06
C ALA A 54 2.46 7.96 11.24
N PHE A 55 1.63 7.90 10.19
CA PHE A 55 0.37 7.16 10.24
C PHE A 55 0.60 5.67 10.51
N TRP A 56 1.49 5.03 9.75
CA TRP A 56 1.75 3.61 9.92
C TRP A 56 2.41 3.29 11.25
N GLN A 57 3.29 4.18 11.73
CA GLN A 57 3.88 4.00 13.06
C GLN A 57 2.80 4.04 14.14
N ASN A 58 1.86 4.96 14.03
CA ASN A 58 0.75 5.05 14.98
C ASN A 58 -0.12 3.80 14.95
N ILE A 59 -0.41 3.27 13.75
CA ILE A 59 -1.18 2.04 13.59
C ILE A 59 -0.44 0.86 14.25
N MET A 60 0.85 0.75 14.02
CA MET A 60 1.68 -0.30 14.64
C MET A 60 1.72 -0.17 16.16
N ASP A 61 1.84 1.06 16.67
CA ASP A 61 1.86 1.32 18.11
C ASP A 61 0.55 0.92 18.79
N GLN A 62 -0.55 0.91 18.04
CA GLN A 62 -1.86 0.46 18.55
C GLN A 62 -2.01 -1.07 18.48
N GLY A 63 -1.00 -1.78 17.98
CA GLY A 63 -1.00 -3.24 17.95
C GLY A 63 -1.54 -3.86 16.69
N PHE A 64 -1.74 -3.10 15.61
CA PHE A 64 -2.16 -3.67 14.34
C PHE A 64 -0.97 -4.39 13.68
N ALA A 65 -1.24 -5.56 13.12
CA ALA A 65 -0.21 -6.41 12.54
C ALA A 65 -0.83 -7.43 11.60
N ASP A 66 0.00 -8.23 10.94
CA ASP A 66 -0.41 -9.41 10.19
C ASP A 66 -1.37 -9.08 9.05
N VAL A 67 -0.96 -8.14 8.19
CA VAL A 67 -1.77 -7.79 7.01
C VAL A 67 -1.68 -8.91 5.98
N ASP A 68 -2.83 -9.24 5.39
CA ASP A 68 -2.93 -10.17 4.28
C ASP A 68 -3.94 -9.64 3.28
N TYR A 69 -3.81 -10.07 2.01
CA TYR A 69 -4.66 -9.61 0.94
C TYR A 69 -5.39 -10.77 0.28
N THR A 70 -6.66 -10.53 -0.06
CA THR A 70 -7.48 -11.49 -0.80
C THR A 70 -8.20 -10.77 -1.92
N ASP A 71 -8.70 -11.52 -2.90
CA ASP A 71 -9.44 -10.98 -4.04
C ASP A 71 -8.67 -9.89 -4.77
N VAL A 72 -7.38 -10.11 -4.95
CA VAL A 72 -6.49 -9.12 -5.57
C VAL A 72 -6.75 -9.08 -7.08
N GLU A 73 -7.04 -7.87 -7.59
CA GLU A 73 -7.21 -7.63 -9.02
C GLU A 73 -6.27 -6.52 -9.47
N TRP A 74 -5.62 -6.75 -10.59
CA TRP A 74 -4.68 -5.80 -11.19
C TRP A 74 -5.23 -5.31 -12.52
N THR A 75 -5.28 -4.00 -12.71
CA THR A 75 -5.74 -3.38 -13.95
C THR A 75 -4.62 -2.48 -14.49
N PRO A 76 -4.24 -2.61 -15.77
CA PRO A 76 -3.20 -1.73 -16.32
C PRO A 76 -3.57 -0.25 -16.19
N GLU A 77 -2.58 0.57 -15.82
CA GLU A 77 -2.73 2.01 -15.69
C GLU A 77 -1.55 2.65 -16.40
N GLY A 78 -1.73 3.05 -17.66
CA GLY A 78 -0.64 3.51 -18.49
C GLY A 78 0.30 2.37 -18.89
N ASP A 79 1.47 2.73 -19.37
CA ASP A 79 2.48 1.76 -19.83
C ASP A 79 3.40 1.28 -18.72
N ASP A 80 3.43 1.98 -17.60
CA ASP A 80 4.43 1.80 -16.56
C ASP A 80 3.82 1.52 -15.18
N GLY A 81 2.55 1.17 -15.11
CA GLY A 81 1.92 0.90 -13.82
C GLY A 81 0.67 0.08 -13.90
N TYR A 82 0.20 -0.28 -12.71
CA TYR A 82 -1.04 -1.05 -12.52
C TYR A 82 -1.82 -0.49 -11.33
N MET A 83 -3.12 -0.58 -11.45
CA MET A 83 -4.03 -0.27 -10.35
C MET A 83 -4.44 -1.57 -9.68
N LEU A 84 -4.33 -1.62 -8.36
CA LEU A 84 -4.73 -2.79 -7.58
C LEU A 84 -5.99 -2.48 -6.78
N THR A 85 -6.93 -3.42 -6.79
CA THR A 85 -8.02 -3.49 -5.82
C THR A 85 -7.93 -4.82 -5.09
N ALA A 86 -8.34 -4.84 -3.83
CA ALA A 86 -8.25 -6.05 -3.01
C ALA A 86 -9.09 -5.90 -1.75
N SER A 87 -9.29 -7.01 -1.06
CA SER A 87 -9.71 -7.02 0.34
C SER A 87 -8.47 -7.24 1.20
N TRP A 88 -8.46 -6.68 2.41
CA TRP A 88 -7.35 -6.89 3.32
C TRP A 88 -7.86 -7.27 4.70
N THR A 89 -7.03 -8.01 5.42
CA THR A 89 -7.28 -8.34 6.83
C THR A 89 -6.02 -8.07 7.63
N MET A 90 -6.21 -7.68 8.87
CA MET A 90 -5.17 -7.59 9.88
C MET A 90 -5.64 -8.34 11.12
N ASN A 91 -4.79 -8.43 12.14
CA ASN A 91 -5.17 -9.11 13.38
C ASN A 91 -6.40 -8.49 14.05
N LYS A 92 -6.61 -7.17 13.93
CA LYS A 92 -7.68 -6.46 14.65
C LYS A 92 -8.74 -5.82 13.75
N ALA A 93 -8.54 -5.84 12.43
CA ALA A 93 -9.42 -5.12 11.51
C ALA A 93 -9.45 -5.78 10.14
N TYR A 94 -10.41 -5.37 9.32
CA TYR A 94 -10.48 -5.77 7.93
C TYR A 94 -11.05 -4.62 7.10
N GLY A 95 -10.82 -4.68 5.79
CA GLY A 95 -11.33 -3.66 4.90
C GLY A 95 -11.02 -3.96 3.45
N VAL A 96 -11.01 -2.90 2.66
CA VAL A 96 -10.75 -3.00 1.21
C VAL A 96 -9.71 -1.97 0.80
N VAL A 97 -8.99 -2.30 -0.27
CA VAL A 97 -8.20 -1.35 -1.04
C VAL A 97 -9.07 -0.89 -2.20
N HIS A 98 -9.41 0.39 -2.23
CA HIS A 98 -10.16 0.94 -3.35
C HIS A 98 -9.25 1.21 -4.54
N LYS A 99 -8.04 1.74 -4.28
CA LYS A 99 -7.07 2.06 -5.33
C LYS A 99 -5.66 2.02 -4.75
N GLU A 100 -4.81 1.21 -5.34
CA GLU A 100 -3.36 1.31 -5.14
C GLU A 100 -2.74 1.45 -6.52
N HIS A 101 -2.25 2.64 -6.84
CA HIS A 101 -1.59 2.87 -8.12
C HIS A 101 -0.09 2.64 -7.97
N TRP A 102 0.33 1.47 -8.39
CA TRP A 102 1.75 1.08 -8.41
C TRP A 102 2.35 1.46 -9.74
N LYS A 103 3.43 2.20 -9.71
CA LYS A 103 4.07 2.72 -10.92
C LYS A 103 5.56 2.49 -10.87
N LEU A 104 6.12 2.05 -12.01
CA LEU A 104 7.55 1.84 -12.18
C LEU A 104 8.30 3.17 -12.01
N GLN A 105 9.34 3.16 -11.22
CA GLN A 105 10.16 4.34 -10.94
C GLN A 105 11.49 4.24 -11.69
N ASN A 106 12.26 5.33 -11.67
CA ASN A 106 13.52 5.40 -12.39
C ASN A 106 14.58 4.41 -11.88
N ASP A 107 14.44 3.95 -10.65
CA ASP A 107 15.38 2.98 -10.06
C ASP A 107 15.01 1.53 -10.36
N GLY A 108 14.00 1.29 -11.18
CA GLY A 108 13.56 -0.05 -11.56
C GLY A 108 12.58 -0.69 -10.59
N ARG A 109 12.22 -0.03 -9.50
CA ARG A 109 11.22 -0.53 -8.55
C ARG A 109 9.88 0.14 -8.80
N ALA A 110 8.80 -0.54 -8.41
CA ALA A 110 7.48 0.08 -8.41
C ALA A 110 7.21 0.69 -7.03
N ARG A 111 6.55 1.85 -7.03
CA ARG A 111 6.12 2.51 -5.80
C ARG A 111 4.71 3.02 -5.97
N LEU A 112 4.05 3.26 -4.85
CA LEU A 112 2.69 3.78 -4.84
C LEU A 112 2.69 5.26 -5.21
N GLU A 113 1.98 5.58 -6.30
CA GLU A 113 1.73 6.96 -6.72
C GLU A 113 0.45 7.49 -6.07
N PHE A 114 -0.46 6.59 -5.68
CA PHE A 114 -1.68 6.92 -4.96
C PHE A 114 -2.13 5.69 -4.19
N ASP A 115 -2.72 5.91 -3.02
CA ASP A 115 -3.22 4.83 -2.18
C ASP A 115 -4.52 5.27 -1.52
N GLU A 116 -5.57 4.48 -1.68
CA GLU A 116 -6.85 4.71 -1.00
C GLU A 116 -7.37 3.39 -0.47
N PHE A 117 -7.54 3.31 0.84
CA PHE A 117 -8.11 2.13 1.46
C PHE A 117 -9.14 2.52 2.51
N GLU A 118 -9.94 1.56 2.92
CA GLU A 118 -11.00 1.77 3.89
C GLU A 118 -11.02 0.65 4.92
N VAL A 119 -11.13 1.02 6.18
CA VAL A 119 -11.38 0.07 7.27
C VAL A 119 -12.89 -0.14 7.34
N GLN A 120 -13.33 -1.38 7.20
CA GLN A 120 -14.75 -1.71 7.18
C GLN A 120 -15.24 -2.25 8.51
N GLY A 121 -14.35 -2.74 9.35
CA GLY A 121 -14.74 -3.28 10.64
C GLY A 121 -13.57 -3.79 11.45
N GLU A 122 -13.88 -4.22 12.66
CA GLU A 122 -12.92 -4.80 13.58
C GLU A 122 -13.05 -6.31 13.61
N ARG A 123 -11.95 -6.98 13.98
CA ARG A 123 -11.94 -8.44 14.13
C ARG A 123 -11.81 -8.84 15.56
#